data_16887e1221123931917eacf4fc8da494
#
_entry.id   16887e1221123931917eacf4fc8da494
#
_cell.length_a   1.000
_cell.length_b   1.000
_cell.length_c   1.000
_cell.angle_alpha   90.00
_cell.angle_beta   90.00
_cell.angle_gamma   90.00
#
_symmetry.space_group_name_H-M   'P 1'
#
loop_
_entity.id
_entity.type
_entity.pdbx_description
1 polymer ?
#
loop_
_entity_poly.entity_id
_entity_poly.type
_entity_poly.pdbx_seq_one_letter_code
_entity_poly.pdbx_strand_id
1 'polypeptide(L)'
;MGKCGTIALDIKTYFAGCNQPTHPNVIAFDSPWHGYRYYMAYTPYPNGSGFEENPCVAASDDLIHWETPSGLRNPIATSEELECDELKDSHLLYRADLDRLEMWYLGRIKGTLADGAPLRCLRKVSADGRSWSDHEVVYTFEAFNLVSQSVIYDGEYLFWGIRHTPEDTGLYFMRSKDGIRWSDLEKCEVPDAALTDMWHGTVIHTENRYHFVWVGYAGLHRNRIYYASSADGRRFSEPAVIVDNDAGWDYLYRPCLLKAQNRWYCYYGANRIDGKWLISMSKGESLEHMKGITEEELGPIGQDVRALTAWNRKLRMDRWIADTAGLAAPRLLLLLPCLTALRFLGCSALTLWFAAILSSAVCSRILIEPKRMLRRGLVMGTISACVSEFLFGILTQLLQIVVNLFVL
;
A
#
# COMPACT_ATOMS: atom_id res chain seq x y z
N MET A 1 -5.88 16.68 3.61
CA MET A 1 -5.54 15.34 3.10
C MET A 1 -4.08 15.09 3.42
N GLY A 2 -3.79 14.04 4.14
CA GLY A 2 -2.44 13.66 4.58
C GLY A 2 -1.57 13.24 3.39
N LYS A 3 -0.26 13.38 3.56
CA LYS A 3 0.73 13.03 2.54
C LYS A 3 1.47 11.77 2.93
N CYS A 4 1.75 10.91 1.97
CA CYS A 4 2.59 9.76 2.22
C CYS A 4 4.08 10.14 2.30
N GLY A 5 4.85 9.30 3.01
CA GLY A 5 6.30 9.42 3.06
C GLY A 5 6.92 9.16 1.68
N THR A 6 7.91 9.98 1.31
CA THR A 6 8.69 9.76 0.10
C THR A 6 9.91 8.89 0.35
N ILE A 7 10.17 8.54 1.60
CA ILE A 7 11.34 7.85 2.11
C ILE A 7 10.89 6.58 2.81
N ALA A 8 11.65 5.52 2.69
CA ALA A 8 11.46 4.28 3.44
C ALA A 8 12.30 4.29 4.72
N LEU A 9 11.82 3.59 5.74
CA LEU A 9 12.57 3.27 6.94
C LEU A 9 13.62 2.19 6.63
N ASP A 10 14.77 2.27 7.31
CA ASP A 10 15.83 1.26 7.17
C ASP A 10 15.57 0.07 8.11
N ILE A 11 14.73 -0.86 7.68
CA ILE A 11 14.41 -2.07 8.41
C ILE A 11 15.08 -3.25 7.71
N LYS A 12 15.99 -3.93 8.42
CA LYS A 12 16.71 -5.08 7.87
C LYS A 12 15.86 -6.33 7.98
N THR A 13 15.84 -7.12 6.91
CA THR A 13 15.25 -8.47 6.93
C THR A 13 16.34 -9.53 7.12
N TYR A 14 15.94 -10.74 7.48
CA TYR A 14 16.87 -11.88 7.55
C TYR A 14 17.26 -12.38 6.15
N PHE A 15 16.61 -11.92 5.12
CA PHE A 15 16.80 -12.37 3.75
C PHE A 15 18.04 -11.69 3.14
N ALA A 16 19.14 -12.41 3.05
CA ALA A 16 20.41 -11.87 2.58
C ALA A 16 20.31 -11.30 1.16
N GLY A 17 20.73 -10.06 0.98
CA GLY A 17 20.75 -9.36 -0.32
C GLY A 17 19.40 -8.80 -0.77
N CYS A 18 18.33 -8.95 0.02
CA CYS A 18 17.00 -8.48 -0.35
C CYS A 18 16.24 -7.90 0.84
N ASN A 19 16.62 -6.70 1.28
CA ASN A 19 15.91 -5.98 2.34
C ASN A 19 14.59 -5.40 1.80
N GLN A 20 13.53 -6.19 1.82
CA GLN A 20 12.19 -5.78 1.41
C GLN A 20 11.18 -6.10 2.52
N PRO A 21 11.13 -5.30 3.60
CA PRO A 21 10.14 -5.45 4.67
C PRO A 21 8.78 -4.92 4.22
N THR A 22 7.72 -5.57 4.74
CA THR A 22 6.33 -5.12 4.59
C THR A 22 5.51 -5.52 5.81
N HIS A 23 4.19 -5.30 5.78
CA HIS A 23 3.22 -5.66 6.82
C HIS A 23 3.58 -5.13 8.22
N PRO A 24 3.87 -3.83 8.39
CA PRO A 24 4.19 -3.29 9.70
C PRO A 24 3.01 -3.37 10.65
N ASN A 25 3.26 -3.78 11.89
CA ASN A 25 2.35 -3.65 13.01
C ASN A 25 3.14 -3.23 14.24
N VAL A 26 2.85 -2.05 14.77
CA VAL A 26 3.68 -1.38 15.79
C VAL A 26 2.90 -1.25 17.09
N ILE A 27 3.57 -1.58 18.20
CA ILE A 27 3.07 -1.35 19.56
C ILE A 27 4.04 -0.46 20.32
N ALA A 28 3.53 0.25 21.33
CA ALA A 28 4.29 1.16 22.20
C ALA A 28 4.16 0.80 23.66
N PHE A 29 5.20 1.08 24.41
CA PHE A 29 5.27 0.96 25.86
C PHE A 29 5.50 2.33 26.49
N ASP A 30 4.83 2.62 27.60
CA ASP A 30 5.03 3.86 28.35
C ASP A 30 6.43 3.95 28.94
N SER A 31 6.98 2.82 29.33
CA SER A 31 8.38 2.65 29.76
C SER A 31 9.03 1.53 28.91
N PRO A 32 10.34 1.56 28.68
CA PRO A 32 11.00 0.52 27.90
C PRO A 32 10.69 -0.88 28.43
N TRP A 33 10.17 -1.74 27.57
CA TRP A 33 9.96 -3.15 27.86
C TRP A 33 11.14 -3.94 27.29
N HIS A 34 11.87 -4.65 28.16
CA HIS A 34 13.09 -5.38 27.80
C HIS A 34 14.10 -4.60 26.95
N GLY A 35 14.19 -3.29 27.19
CA GLY A 35 15.20 -2.40 26.60
C GLY A 35 14.71 -1.51 25.48
N TYR A 36 13.46 -1.64 24.99
CA TYR A 36 12.92 -0.84 23.90
C TYR A 36 11.52 -0.30 24.21
N ARG A 37 11.22 0.89 23.71
CA ARG A 37 9.89 1.51 23.85
C ARG A 37 8.90 1.05 22.79
N TYR A 38 9.37 0.60 21.64
CA TYR A 38 8.53 0.24 20.51
C TYR A 38 8.96 -1.09 19.93
N TYR A 39 7.97 -1.90 19.58
CA TYR A 39 8.19 -3.15 18.86
C TYR A 39 7.34 -3.18 17.61
N MET A 40 7.90 -3.73 16.55
CA MET A 40 7.22 -3.89 15.25
C MET A 40 7.24 -5.36 14.86
N ALA A 41 6.07 -5.91 14.57
CA ALA A 41 5.99 -7.09 13.73
C ALA A 41 6.08 -6.65 12.27
N TYR A 42 6.77 -7.41 11.45
CA TYR A 42 6.86 -7.22 10.01
C TYR A 42 7.16 -8.53 9.31
N THR A 43 7.03 -8.58 7.99
CA THR A 43 7.42 -9.74 7.17
C THR A 43 8.32 -9.30 6.04
N PRO A 44 9.31 -10.11 5.61
CA PRO A 44 9.96 -9.94 4.31
C PRO A 44 8.98 -10.24 3.18
N TYR A 45 9.12 -9.52 2.07
CA TYR A 45 8.30 -9.73 0.88
C TYR A 45 9.16 -9.55 -0.40
N PRO A 46 10.20 -10.37 -0.58
CA PRO A 46 11.17 -10.18 -1.64
C PRO A 46 10.51 -10.32 -3.01
N ASN A 47 10.50 -9.21 -3.77
CA ASN A 47 9.92 -9.15 -5.12
C ASN A 47 8.44 -9.60 -5.20
N GLY A 48 7.68 -9.44 -4.10
CA GLY A 48 6.28 -9.83 -4.04
C GLY A 48 6.04 -11.33 -3.76
N SER A 49 7.04 -12.05 -3.26
CA SER A 49 6.90 -13.48 -2.94
C SER A 49 6.26 -13.67 -1.56
N GLY A 50 5.04 -14.20 -1.52
CA GLY A 50 4.33 -14.56 -0.29
C GLY A 50 4.96 -15.75 0.46
N PHE A 51 5.76 -16.57 -0.19
CA PHE A 51 6.42 -17.72 0.45
C PHE A 51 7.44 -17.32 1.53
N GLU A 52 7.90 -16.07 1.50
CA GLU A 52 8.91 -15.53 2.42
C GLU A 52 8.31 -14.63 3.51
N GLU A 53 6.99 -14.54 3.59
CA GLU A 53 6.29 -13.71 4.58
C GLU A 53 6.35 -14.27 6.00
N ASN A 54 7.51 -14.72 6.42
CA ASN A 54 7.72 -15.24 7.76
C ASN A 54 7.75 -14.12 8.82
N PRO A 55 7.07 -14.28 9.96
CA PRO A 55 6.98 -13.23 10.98
C PRO A 55 8.34 -12.89 11.57
N CYS A 56 8.64 -11.59 11.60
CA CYS A 56 9.84 -10.99 12.15
C CYS A 56 9.50 -9.92 13.17
N VAL A 57 10.46 -9.59 14.02
CA VAL A 57 10.35 -8.53 15.03
C VAL A 57 11.51 -7.55 14.87
N ALA A 58 11.19 -6.26 14.92
CA ALA A 58 12.14 -5.18 15.10
C ALA A 58 11.74 -4.36 16.34
N ALA A 59 12.68 -3.63 16.91
CA ALA A 59 12.46 -2.75 18.04
C ALA A 59 13.11 -1.37 17.81
N SER A 60 12.61 -0.35 18.50
CA SER A 60 13.04 1.03 18.37
C SER A 60 12.82 1.80 19.68
N ASP A 61 13.58 2.89 19.86
CA ASP A 61 13.34 3.86 20.94
C ASP A 61 12.81 5.22 20.44
N ASP A 62 12.78 5.42 19.13
CA ASP A 62 12.42 6.72 18.52
C ASP A 62 11.38 6.64 17.38
N LEU A 63 10.86 5.42 17.05
CA LEU A 63 9.87 5.18 15.99
C LEU A 63 10.42 5.31 14.55
N ILE A 64 11.69 5.63 14.40
CA ILE A 64 12.34 5.88 13.11
C ILE A 64 13.44 4.86 12.84
N HIS A 65 14.26 4.60 13.86
CA HIS A 65 15.39 3.69 13.79
C HIS A 65 15.01 2.34 14.36
N TRP A 66 15.00 1.33 13.51
CA TRP A 66 14.55 0.00 13.85
C TRP A 66 15.68 -1.01 13.73
N GLU A 67 15.85 -1.84 14.73
CA GLU A 67 16.83 -2.90 14.74
C GLU A 67 16.23 -4.23 15.22
N THR A 68 16.87 -5.34 14.89
CA THR A 68 16.52 -6.62 15.51
C THR A 68 16.97 -6.60 16.96
N PRO A 69 16.08 -6.86 17.95
CA PRO A 69 16.47 -6.92 19.37
C PRO A 69 17.66 -7.83 19.58
N SER A 70 18.64 -7.37 20.40
CA SER A 70 19.82 -8.17 20.71
C SER A 70 19.44 -9.53 21.31
N GLY A 71 19.96 -10.62 20.74
CA GLY A 71 19.64 -11.99 21.12
C GLY A 71 18.42 -12.61 20.43
N LEU A 72 17.63 -11.83 19.70
CA LEU A 72 16.57 -12.35 18.83
C LEU A 72 17.16 -12.85 17.50
N ARG A 73 16.64 -13.94 17.01
CA ARG A 73 16.88 -14.43 15.66
C ARG A 73 15.59 -14.39 14.84
N ASN A 74 15.55 -13.55 13.82
CA ASN A 74 14.48 -13.55 12.82
C ASN A 74 14.73 -14.60 11.72
N PRO A 75 13.68 -15.21 11.12
CA PRO A 75 12.28 -15.10 11.52
C PRO A 75 11.98 -15.87 12.79
N ILE A 76 10.90 -15.53 13.49
CA ILE A 76 10.47 -16.26 14.70
C ILE A 76 9.65 -17.52 14.40
N ALA A 77 9.21 -17.69 13.18
CA ALA A 77 8.55 -18.88 12.64
C ALA A 77 8.78 -18.95 11.14
N THR A 78 8.82 -20.16 10.58
CA THR A 78 8.88 -20.37 9.13
C THR A 78 7.69 -21.21 8.65
N SER A 79 7.30 -21.02 7.40
CA SER A 79 6.24 -21.82 6.77
C SER A 79 6.59 -23.30 6.72
N GLU A 80 7.87 -23.64 6.56
CA GLU A 80 8.37 -25.02 6.54
C GLU A 80 8.16 -25.73 7.87
N GLU A 81 8.50 -25.09 9.01
CA GLU A 81 8.30 -25.63 10.36
C GLU A 81 6.84 -25.90 10.70
N LEU A 82 5.91 -25.16 10.06
CA LEU A 82 4.50 -25.18 10.36
C LEU A 82 3.66 -25.98 9.35
N GLU A 83 4.32 -26.64 8.40
CA GLU A 83 3.65 -27.36 7.30
C GLU A 83 2.62 -26.45 6.58
N CYS A 84 2.99 -25.19 6.38
CA CYS A 84 2.23 -24.21 5.63
C CYS A 84 2.89 -23.95 4.29
N ASP A 85 2.09 -23.60 3.26
CA ASP A 85 2.63 -23.12 1.99
C ASP A 85 3.15 -21.70 2.15
N GLU A 86 2.48 -20.89 2.97
CA GLU A 86 2.86 -19.52 3.28
C GLU A 86 2.42 -19.13 4.70
N LEU A 87 3.17 -18.24 5.34
CA LEU A 87 2.72 -17.47 6.49
C LEU A 87 2.46 -16.05 6.03
N LYS A 88 1.57 -15.33 6.73
CA LYS A 88 1.25 -13.96 6.36
C LYS A 88 0.69 -13.14 7.50
N ASP A 89 0.69 -11.83 7.30
CA ASP A 89 -0.06 -10.88 8.11
C ASP A 89 0.30 -10.92 9.60
N SER A 90 1.58 -10.83 9.96
CA SER A 90 2.01 -10.81 11.36
C SER A 90 1.41 -9.62 12.12
N HIS A 91 0.95 -9.88 13.35
CA HIS A 91 0.34 -8.90 14.25
C HIS A 91 0.85 -9.11 15.67
N LEU A 92 1.34 -8.06 16.30
CA LEU A 92 1.91 -8.07 17.63
C LEU A 92 0.90 -7.53 18.66
N LEU A 93 0.69 -8.25 19.74
CA LEU A 93 -0.14 -7.88 20.88
C LEU A 93 0.70 -7.94 22.15
N TYR A 94 0.60 -6.92 23.00
CA TYR A 94 1.12 -7.00 24.37
C TYR A 94 0.00 -7.31 25.35
N ARG A 95 0.17 -8.40 26.11
CA ARG A 95 -0.69 -8.82 27.22
C ARG A 95 -0.12 -8.25 28.52
N ALA A 96 -0.62 -7.06 28.89
CA ALA A 96 -0.14 -6.37 30.09
C ALA A 96 -0.41 -7.14 31.40
N ASP A 97 -1.49 -7.92 31.45
CA ASP A 97 -1.83 -8.78 32.59
C ASP A 97 -0.90 -9.98 32.76
N LEU A 98 -0.20 -10.39 31.71
CA LEU A 98 0.73 -11.52 31.70
C LEU A 98 2.18 -11.08 31.45
N ASP A 99 2.41 -9.78 31.27
CA ASP A 99 3.71 -9.18 30.94
C ASP A 99 4.43 -9.93 29.81
N ARG A 100 3.73 -10.12 28.68
CA ARG A 100 4.27 -10.84 27.52
C ARG A 100 3.81 -10.31 26.20
N LEU A 101 4.60 -10.52 25.16
CA LEU A 101 4.20 -10.35 23.76
C LEU A 101 3.52 -11.61 23.24
N GLU A 102 2.56 -11.39 22.36
CA GLU A 102 1.94 -12.43 21.54
C GLU A 102 2.07 -12.03 20.06
N MET A 103 2.65 -12.92 19.26
CA MET A 103 2.70 -12.78 17.80
C MET A 103 1.61 -13.63 17.19
N TRP A 104 0.70 -12.98 16.50
CA TRP A 104 -0.41 -13.59 15.77
C TRP A 104 -0.12 -13.53 14.28
N TYR A 105 -0.33 -14.60 13.56
CA TYR A 105 -0.13 -14.66 12.12
C TYR A 105 -1.03 -15.71 11.48
N LEU A 106 -1.23 -15.59 10.18
CA LEU A 106 -2.03 -16.55 9.41
C LEU A 106 -1.10 -17.51 8.69
N GLY A 107 -1.51 -18.77 8.58
CA GLY A 107 -0.80 -19.81 7.84
C GLY A 107 -1.74 -20.56 6.92
N ARG A 108 -1.41 -20.62 5.63
CA ARG A 108 -2.13 -21.45 4.67
C ARG A 108 -1.64 -22.88 4.76
N ILE A 109 -2.55 -23.82 4.98
CA ILE A 109 -2.23 -25.24 5.10
C ILE A 109 -1.56 -25.74 3.82
N LYS A 110 -0.49 -26.54 3.98
CA LYS A 110 0.32 -27.03 2.87
C LYS A 110 -0.50 -27.79 1.82
N GLY A 111 -0.24 -27.49 0.57
CA GLY A 111 -0.91 -28.12 -0.59
C GLY A 111 -2.32 -27.57 -0.87
N THR A 112 -2.72 -26.44 -0.25
CA THR A 112 -4.06 -25.88 -0.37
C THR A 112 -4.02 -24.46 -0.96
N LEU A 113 -3.25 -24.23 -2.03
CA LEU A 113 -3.12 -22.91 -2.68
C LEU A 113 -4.41 -22.43 -3.40
N ALA A 114 -5.46 -23.25 -3.43
CA ALA A 114 -6.72 -22.86 -4.04
C ALA A 114 -7.51 -21.84 -3.20
N ASP A 115 -8.25 -20.97 -3.86
CA ASP A 115 -9.19 -20.07 -3.21
C ASP A 115 -10.21 -20.87 -2.37
N GLY A 116 -10.45 -20.42 -1.12
CA GLY A 116 -11.31 -21.09 -0.17
C GLY A 116 -10.67 -22.23 0.62
N ALA A 117 -9.36 -22.42 0.51
CA ALA A 117 -8.62 -23.38 1.34
C ALA A 117 -8.63 -22.97 2.82
N PRO A 118 -8.56 -23.94 3.76
CA PRO A 118 -8.50 -23.67 5.18
C PRO A 118 -7.28 -22.79 5.53
N LEU A 119 -7.51 -21.81 6.40
CA LEU A 119 -6.52 -20.88 6.87
C LEU A 119 -6.38 -20.99 8.39
N ARG A 120 -5.18 -21.27 8.89
CA ARG A 120 -4.90 -21.33 10.33
C ARG A 120 -4.55 -19.95 10.86
N CYS A 121 -5.15 -19.56 11.97
CA CYS A 121 -4.66 -18.49 12.81
C CYS A 121 -3.73 -19.09 13.88
N LEU A 122 -2.52 -18.60 13.94
CA LEU A 122 -1.43 -19.12 14.75
C LEU A 122 -0.96 -18.07 15.75
N ARG A 123 -0.49 -18.51 16.91
CA ARG A 123 0.06 -17.66 17.96
C ARG A 123 1.38 -18.23 18.49
N LYS A 124 2.34 -17.35 18.74
CA LYS A 124 3.53 -17.59 19.58
C LYS A 124 3.58 -16.55 20.69
N VAL A 125 4.20 -16.88 21.82
CA VAL A 125 4.32 -15.96 22.94
C VAL A 125 5.78 -15.78 23.35
N SER A 126 6.09 -14.60 23.89
CA SER A 126 7.43 -14.25 24.38
C SER A 126 7.34 -13.41 25.65
N ALA A 127 8.09 -13.78 26.69
CA ALA A 127 8.20 -13.01 27.92
C ALA A 127 9.33 -11.97 27.87
N ASP A 128 10.16 -11.97 26.84
CA ASP A 128 11.36 -11.12 26.75
C ASP A 128 11.54 -10.44 25.38
N GLY A 129 10.65 -10.71 24.43
CA GLY A 129 10.75 -10.22 23.04
C GLY A 129 11.84 -10.88 22.20
N ARG A 130 12.56 -11.88 22.75
CA ARG A 130 13.72 -12.54 22.12
C ARG A 130 13.50 -14.04 21.93
N SER A 131 13.04 -14.70 22.97
CA SER A 131 12.73 -16.12 22.98
C SER A 131 11.23 -16.32 22.77
N TRP A 132 10.85 -17.13 21.81
CA TRP A 132 9.46 -17.36 21.44
C TRP A 132 9.09 -18.83 21.68
N SER A 133 7.88 -19.06 22.18
CA SER A 133 7.32 -20.40 22.40
C SER A 133 7.17 -21.17 21.09
N ASP A 134 6.84 -22.45 21.20
CA ASP A 134 6.24 -23.18 20.09
C ASP A 134 4.95 -22.48 19.63
N HIS A 135 4.52 -22.75 18.40
CA HIS A 135 3.29 -22.21 17.87
C HIS A 135 2.06 -22.92 18.45
N GLU A 136 0.97 -22.19 18.52
CA GLU A 136 -0.35 -22.69 18.86
C GLU A 136 -1.33 -22.36 17.74
N VAL A 137 -2.11 -23.35 17.27
CA VAL A 137 -3.22 -23.11 16.36
C VAL A 137 -4.41 -22.66 17.20
N VAL A 138 -4.76 -21.39 17.11
CA VAL A 138 -5.84 -20.78 17.92
C VAL A 138 -7.20 -20.80 17.25
N TYR A 139 -7.22 -20.90 15.92
CA TYR A 139 -8.43 -21.02 15.13
C TYR A 139 -8.12 -21.52 13.71
N THR A 140 -9.11 -22.18 13.09
CA THR A 140 -9.03 -22.58 11.67
C THR A 140 -10.27 -22.05 10.94
N PHE A 141 -10.05 -21.25 9.92
CA PHE A 141 -11.09 -20.78 9.00
C PHE A 141 -11.23 -21.80 7.87
N GLU A 142 -12.28 -22.63 7.89
CA GLU A 142 -12.42 -23.78 6.99
C GLU A 142 -12.64 -23.40 5.51
N ALA A 143 -13.40 -22.35 5.26
CA ALA A 143 -13.74 -21.91 3.90
C ALA A 143 -13.79 -20.38 3.79
N PHE A 144 -13.04 -19.69 4.63
CA PHE A 144 -13.14 -18.26 4.77
C PHE A 144 -11.76 -17.62 4.62
N ASN A 145 -11.47 -17.03 3.47
CA ASN A 145 -10.19 -16.39 3.24
C ASN A 145 -10.17 -15.01 3.89
N LEU A 146 -9.41 -14.89 4.98
CA LEU A 146 -9.15 -13.62 5.66
C LEU A 146 -7.73 -13.16 5.40
N VAL A 147 -7.55 -11.86 5.46
CA VAL A 147 -6.27 -11.18 5.49
C VAL A 147 -6.25 -10.15 6.62
N SER A 148 -5.06 -9.73 7.02
CA SER A 148 -4.86 -8.60 7.94
C SER A 148 -5.61 -8.74 9.27
N GLN A 149 -5.38 -9.86 9.96
CA GLN A 149 -5.91 -9.98 11.30
C GLN A 149 -5.36 -8.87 12.20
N SER A 150 -6.24 -8.39 13.08
CA SER A 150 -5.91 -7.51 14.19
C SER A 150 -6.44 -8.14 15.46
N VAL A 151 -5.63 -8.22 16.49
CA VAL A 151 -6.00 -8.81 17.77
C VAL A 151 -5.74 -7.82 18.88
N ILE A 152 -6.75 -7.57 19.71
CA ILE A 152 -6.68 -6.71 20.87
C ILE A 152 -7.13 -7.53 22.08
N TYR A 153 -6.57 -7.27 23.24
CA TYR A 153 -7.03 -7.83 24.50
C TYR A 153 -7.54 -6.72 25.42
N ASP A 154 -8.82 -6.84 25.77
CA ASP A 154 -9.49 -5.94 26.71
C ASP A 154 -10.41 -6.78 27.64
N GLY A 155 -9.78 -7.54 28.55
CA GLY A 155 -10.46 -8.53 29.39
C GLY A 155 -10.88 -9.79 28.61
N GLU A 156 -11.05 -9.71 27.30
CA GLU A 156 -11.21 -10.82 26.36
C GLU A 156 -10.43 -10.51 25.07
N TYR A 157 -10.17 -11.51 24.26
CA TYR A 157 -9.60 -11.33 22.92
C TYR A 157 -10.67 -10.86 21.97
N LEU A 158 -10.37 -9.78 21.26
CA LEU A 158 -11.15 -9.19 20.19
C LEU A 158 -10.34 -9.35 18.91
N PHE A 159 -10.93 -9.99 17.91
CA PHE A 159 -10.28 -10.28 16.65
C PHE A 159 -11.03 -9.62 15.50
N TRP A 160 -10.32 -8.97 14.62
CA TRP A 160 -10.80 -8.50 13.33
C TRP A 160 -9.99 -9.09 12.20
N GLY A 161 -10.64 -9.30 11.05
CA GLY A 161 -9.99 -9.71 9.81
C GLY A 161 -10.75 -9.17 8.61
N ILE A 162 -10.05 -8.93 7.52
CA ILE A 162 -10.66 -8.43 6.28
C ILE A 162 -10.91 -9.61 5.35
N ARG A 163 -12.14 -9.74 4.85
CA ARG A 163 -12.47 -10.56 3.70
C ARG A 163 -12.50 -9.69 2.46
N HIS A 164 -11.90 -10.18 1.38
CA HIS A 164 -11.90 -9.50 0.10
C HIS A 164 -12.14 -10.52 -1.01
N THR A 165 -13.37 -10.59 -1.47
CA THR A 165 -13.78 -11.36 -2.65
C THR A 165 -14.70 -10.50 -3.51
N PRO A 166 -14.91 -10.84 -4.79
CA PRO A 166 -15.85 -10.08 -5.64
C PRO A 166 -17.26 -10.01 -5.06
N GLU A 167 -17.69 -11.05 -4.33
CA GLU A 167 -19.05 -11.16 -3.79
C GLU A 167 -19.17 -10.55 -2.39
N ASP A 168 -18.05 -10.48 -1.65
CA ASP A 168 -18.09 -10.09 -0.26
C ASP A 168 -16.76 -9.45 0.19
N THR A 169 -16.78 -8.14 0.32
CA THR A 169 -15.67 -7.36 0.87
C THR A 169 -16.12 -6.69 2.15
N GLY A 170 -15.30 -6.79 3.22
CA GLY A 170 -15.59 -6.14 4.49
C GLY A 170 -14.70 -6.59 5.64
N LEU A 171 -14.87 -5.89 6.76
CA LEU A 171 -14.25 -6.19 8.04
C LEU A 171 -15.13 -7.16 8.80
N TYR A 172 -14.55 -8.19 9.38
CA TYR A 172 -15.22 -9.21 10.18
C TYR A 172 -14.66 -9.24 11.59
N PHE A 173 -15.50 -9.58 12.55
CA PHE A 173 -15.21 -9.57 13.99
C PHE A 173 -15.60 -10.88 14.65
N MET A 174 -14.78 -11.33 15.60
CA MET A 174 -15.10 -12.39 16.56
C MET A 174 -14.38 -12.14 17.88
N ARG A 175 -14.81 -12.81 18.96
CA ARG A 175 -14.25 -12.64 20.29
C ARG A 175 -14.03 -13.96 21.02
N SER A 176 -13.13 -13.97 21.97
CA SER A 176 -12.80 -15.14 22.79
C SER A 176 -12.31 -14.75 24.18
N LYS A 177 -12.72 -15.48 25.20
CA LYS A 177 -12.21 -15.28 26.56
C LYS A 177 -10.83 -15.91 26.78
N ASP A 178 -10.53 -16.99 26.10
CA ASP A 178 -9.33 -17.81 26.27
C ASP A 178 -8.38 -17.78 25.05
N GLY A 179 -8.81 -17.16 23.93
CA GLY A 179 -8.06 -17.13 22.68
C GLY A 179 -8.10 -18.43 21.88
N ILE A 180 -8.98 -19.38 22.26
CA ILE A 180 -9.11 -20.70 21.63
C ILE A 180 -10.57 -20.94 21.20
N ARG A 181 -11.53 -20.65 22.08
CA ARG A 181 -12.96 -20.78 21.80
C ARG A 181 -13.51 -19.43 21.39
N TRP A 182 -13.84 -19.31 20.12
CA TRP A 182 -14.27 -18.06 19.50
C TRP A 182 -15.76 -18.03 19.27
N SER A 183 -16.35 -16.84 19.33
CA SER A 183 -17.72 -16.61 18.86
C SER A 183 -17.82 -16.82 17.35
N ASP A 184 -19.04 -16.86 16.84
CA ASP A 184 -19.28 -16.78 15.40
C ASP A 184 -18.66 -15.50 14.81
N LEU A 185 -18.28 -15.57 13.54
CA LEU A 185 -17.71 -14.48 12.79
C LEU A 185 -18.83 -13.55 12.31
N GLU A 186 -18.82 -12.30 12.75
CA GLU A 186 -19.82 -11.28 12.42
C GLU A 186 -19.23 -10.22 11.48
N LYS A 187 -19.98 -9.82 10.46
CA LYS A 187 -19.56 -8.72 9.58
C LYS A 187 -19.76 -7.38 10.28
N CYS A 188 -18.72 -6.54 10.31
CA CYS A 188 -18.80 -5.18 10.83
C CYS A 188 -19.53 -4.25 9.83
N GLU A 189 -20.16 -3.22 10.36
CA GLU A 189 -20.72 -2.13 9.56
C GLU A 189 -19.63 -1.10 9.30
N VAL A 190 -19.08 -1.12 8.08
CA VAL A 190 -18.14 -0.11 7.59
C VAL A 190 -18.77 0.53 6.36
N PRO A 191 -19.23 1.78 6.42
CA PRO A 191 -19.81 2.46 5.26
C PRO A 191 -18.86 2.46 4.08
N ASP A 192 -19.37 2.36 2.87
CA ASP A 192 -18.62 2.43 1.62
C ASP A 192 -17.42 1.46 1.50
N ALA A 193 -17.38 0.38 2.29
CA ALA A 193 -16.31 -0.61 2.26
C ALA A 193 -16.07 -1.17 0.84
N ALA A 194 -17.15 -1.45 0.11
CA ALA A 194 -17.09 -1.93 -1.27
C ALA A 194 -16.62 -0.83 -2.24
N LEU A 195 -17.01 0.43 -2.02
CA LEU A 195 -16.61 1.56 -2.87
C LEU A 195 -15.12 1.91 -2.71
N THR A 196 -14.56 1.67 -1.53
CA THR A 196 -13.13 1.87 -1.27
C THR A 196 -12.27 0.69 -1.74
N ASP A 197 -12.91 -0.42 -2.16
CA ASP A 197 -12.22 -1.67 -2.51
C ASP A 197 -11.24 -2.09 -1.40
N MET A 198 -11.80 -2.30 -0.19
CA MET A 198 -11.04 -2.59 1.03
C MET A 198 -10.18 -3.83 0.88
N TRP A 199 -8.88 -3.70 1.18
CA TRP A 199 -7.95 -4.82 1.06
C TRP A 199 -7.25 -5.14 2.39
N HIS A 200 -6.13 -4.50 2.70
CA HIS A 200 -5.39 -4.71 3.95
C HIS A 200 -5.59 -3.58 4.94
N GLY A 201 -5.63 -3.90 6.23
CA GLY A 201 -5.81 -2.90 7.26
C GLY A 201 -5.49 -3.39 8.67
N THR A 202 -5.66 -2.52 9.64
CA THR A 202 -5.44 -2.82 11.06
C THR A 202 -6.43 -2.06 11.92
N VAL A 203 -6.97 -2.74 12.94
CA VAL A 203 -7.76 -2.14 14.00
C VAL A 203 -6.88 -1.95 15.23
N ILE A 204 -6.89 -0.77 15.82
CA ILE A 204 -6.28 -0.49 17.13
C ILE A 204 -7.33 0.08 18.10
N HIS A 205 -7.06 -0.02 19.39
CA HIS A 205 -7.88 0.60 20.44
C HIS A 205 -7.03 1.61 21.21
N THR A 206 -7.46 2.87 21.21
CA THR A 206 -6.84 3.93 21.99
C THR A 206 -7.87 5.03 22.26
N GLU A 207 -7.70 5.80 23.32
CA GLU A 207 -8.62 6.91 23.68
C GLU A 207 -10.08 6.45 23.79
N ASN A 208 -10.32 5.24 24.30
CA ASN A 208 -11.65 4.62 24.43
C ASN A 208 -12.40 4.49 23.10
N ARG A 209 -11.69 4.37 21.99
CA ARG A 209 -12.26 4.15 20.66
C ARG A 209 -11.46 3.13 19.88
N TYR A 210 -12.14 2.41 19.00
CA TYR A 210 -11.52 1.58 17.98
C TYR A 210 -11.25 2.43 16.74
N HIS A 211 -10.05 2.32 16.21
CA HIS A 211 -9.58 3.02 15.03
C HIS A 211 -9.22 1.98 13.98
N PHE A 212 -9.93 1.99 12.86
CA PHE A 212 -9.68 1.11 11.74
C PHE A 212 -9.02 1.90 10.61
N VAL A 213 -7.90 1.41 10.13
CA VAL A 213 -7.16 1.95 9.00
C VAL A 213 -6.96 0.87 7.96
N TRP A 214 -7.20 1.19 6.68
CA TRP A 214 -7.05 0.22 5.59
C TRP A 214 -6.60 0.86 4.30
N VAL A 215 -6.07 0.05 3.38
CA VAL A 215 -5.83 0.47 2.01
C VAL A 215 -7.03 0.11 1.14
N GLY A 216 -7.37 1.02 0.24
CA GLY A 216 -8.38 0.78 -0.78
C GLY A 216 -7.76 0.84 -2.18
N TYR A 217 -8.14 -0.10 -3.03
CA TYR A 217 -7.66 -0.19 -4.40
C TYR A 217 -8.56 0.50 -5.42
N ALA A 218 -9.54 1.29 -5.00
CA ALA A 218 -10.50 1.94 -5.89
C ALA A 218 -9.81 2.65 -7.07
N GLY A 219 -9.66 1.94 -8.18
CA GLY A 219 -9.10 2.39 -9.46
C GLY A 219 -7.58 2.42 -9.52
N LEU A 220 -7.01 1.46 -10.21
CA LEU A 220 -5.67 1.37 -10.82
C LEU A 220 -4.60 2.40 -10.36
N HIS A 221 -3.56 1.91 -9.70
CA HIS A 221 -2.27 2.61 -9.48
C HIS A 221 -2.36 3.94 -8.72
N ARG A 222 -2.74 3.95 -7.50
CA ARG A 222 -2.62 4.99 -6.46
C ARG A 222 -3.70 4.77 -5.41
N ASN A 223 -3.59 3.67 -4.76
CA ASN A 223 -4.43 3.41 -3.61
C ASN A 223 -4.15 4.43 -2.51
N ARG A 224 -5.11 4.54 -1.59
CA ARG A 224 -5.10 5.47 -0.48
C ARG A 224 -5.24 4.72 0.82
N ILE A 225 -4.84 5.37 1.91
CA ILE A 225 -5.11 4.87 3.25
C ILE A 225 -6.35 5.58 3.78
N TYR A 226 -7.36 4.78 4.08
CA TYR A 226 -8.63 5.19 4.65
C TYR A 226 -8.63 4.94 6.16
N TYR A 227 -9.49 5.65 6.84
CA TYR A 227 -9.68 5.59 8.28
C TYR A 227 -11.14 5.71 8.63
N ALA A 228 -11.57 4.94 9.63
CA ALA A 228 -12.85 5.09 10.30
C ALA A 228 -12.69 4.80 11.80
N SER A 229 -13.58 5.33 12.63
CA SER A 229 -13.57 5.08 14.08
C SER A 229 -14.88 4.48 14.56
N SER A 230 -14.80 3.73 15.67
CA SER A 230 -15.95 3.08 16.28
C SER A 230 -15.89 3.17 17.80
N ALA A 231 -17.04 3.24 18.44
CA ALA A 231 -17.16 3.13 19.90
C ALA A 231 -17.25 1.66 20.37
N ASP A 232 -17.74 0.76 19.52
CA ASP A 232 -18.01 -0.63 19.86
C ASP A 232 -17.16 -1.65 19.07
N GLY A 233 -16.32 -1.16 18.15
CA GLY A 233 -15.47 -1.99 17.29
C GLY A 233 -16.22 -2.74 16.18
N ARG A 234 -17.51 -2.46 15.98
CA ARG A 234 -18.39 -3.13 15.01
C ARG A 234 -19.04 -2.16 14.04
N ARG A 235 -19.50 -1.02 14.52
CA ARG A 235 -20.11 0.04 13.70
C ARG A 235 -19.14 1.20 13.58
N PHE A 236 -18.60 1.35 12.38
CA PHE A 236 -17.58 2.35 12.08
C PHE A 236 -18.20 3.60 11.42
N SER A 237 -17.56 4.73 11.60
CA SER A 237 -17.92 6.01 10.98
C SER A 237 -17.70 5.96 9.45
N GLU A 238 -18.21 6.96 8.75
CA GLU A 238 -17.86 7.21 7.35
C GLU A 238 -16.34 7.26 7.15
N PRO A 239 -15.84 6.66 6.05
CA PRO A 239 -14.41 6.65 5.75
C PRO A 239 -13.85 8.04 5.44
N ALA A 240 -12.68 8.32 5.97
CA ALA A 240 -11.88 9.50 5.61
C ALA A 240 -10.52 9.07 5.05
N VAL A 241 -10.01 9.77 4.05
CA VAL A 241 -8.64 9.56 3.55
C VAL A 241 -7.66 10.27 4.47
N ILE A 242 -6.77 9.52 5.13
CA ILE A 242 -5.74 10.08 6.01
C ILE A 242 -4.36 10.15 5.34
N VAL A 243 -4.06 9.26 4.39
CA VAL A 243 -2.83 9.32 3.59
C VAL A 243 -3.15 9.13 2.11
N ASP A 244 -2.82 10.11 1.29
CA ASP A 244 -2.91 10.01 -0.17
C ASP A 244 -1.55 9.56 -0.73
N ASN A 245 -1.54 8.67 -1.70
CA ASN A 245 -0.32 8.21 -2.37
C ASN A 245 0.21 9.28 -3.34
N ASP A 246 0.61 10.43 -2.81
CA ASP A 246 1.15 11.56 -3.57
C ASP A 246 2.68 11.47 -3.80
N ALA A 247 3.37 10.63 -3.05
CA ALA A 247 4.80 10.35 -3.25
C ALA A 247 5.07 9.44 -4.47
N GLY A 248 4.01 8.77 -4.96
CA GLY A 248 4.06 7.98 -6.20
C GLY A 248 4.66 6.59 -6.02
N TRP A 249 4.47 6.00 -4.87
CA TRP A 249 4.59 4.55 -4.74
C TRP A 249 3.61 3.87 -5.71
N ASP A 250 3.94 2.69 -6.17
CA ASP A 250 3.00 1.92 -6.99
C ASP A 250 1.77 1.54 -6.16
N TYR A 251 2.02 0.99 -4.97
CA TYR A 251 1.00 0.67 -3.98
C TYR A 251 1.44 1.10 -2.58
N LEU A 252 0.46 1.53 -1.77
CA LEU A 252 0.54 1.50 -0.30
C LEU A 252 -0.13 0.22 0.17
N TYR A 253 0.37 -0.38 1.24
CA TYR A 253 -0.06 -1.71 1.64
C TYR A 253 -0.08 -1.86 3.16
N ARG A 254 -1.05 -2.60 3.68
CA ARG A 254 -1.27 -2.93 5.08
C ARG A 254 -0.83 -1.85 6.07
N PRO A 255 -1.64 -0.79 6.25
CA PRO A 255 -1.31 0.26 7.20
C PRO A 255 -1.51 -0.19 8.63
N CYS A 256 -0.71 0.39 9.54
CA CYS A 256 -0.86 0.29 10.97
C CYS A 256 -0.84 1.68 11.59
N LEU A 257 -1.82 1.99 12.45
CA LEU A 257 -1.82 3.21 13.25
C LEU A 257 -1.18 2.97 14.60
N LEU A 258 -0.49 3.98 15.10
CA LEU A 258 -0.01 4.06 16.46
C LEU A 258 -0.28 5.47 16.98
N LYS A 259 -0.74 5.61 18.23
CA LYS A 259 -0.72 6.86 18.95
C LYS A 259 0.34 6.81 20.04
N ALA A 260 1.35 7.66 19.92
CA ALA A 260 2.43 7.76 20.88
C ALA A 260 2.89 9.24 20.99
N GLN A 261 3.38 9.65 22.14
CA GLN A 261 3.92 11.00 22.35
C GLN A 261 2.96 12.12 21.88
N ASN A 262 1.65 11.96 22.10
CA ASN A 262 0.58 12.86 21.65
C ASN A 262 0.52 13.06 20.14
N ARG A 263 1.05 12.14 19.35
CA ARG A 263 1.02 12.16 17.88
C ARG A 263 0.51 10.85 17.31
N TRP A 264 -0.03 10.94 16.11
CA TRP A 264 -0.39 9.80 15.30
C TRP A 264 0.74 9.43 14.36
N TYR A 265 0.98 8.13 14.24
CA TYR A 265 1.91 7.53 13.31
C TYR A 265 1.15 6.51 12.47
N CYS A 266 1.32 6.55 11.16
CA CYS A 266 0.78 5.57 10.25
C CYS A 266 1.94 4.93 9.49
N TYR A 267 2.25 3.70 9.82
CA TYR A 267 3.21 2.87 9.10
C TYR A 267 2.50 2.11 8.01
N TYR A 268 3.13 1.88 6.88
CA TYR A 268 2.56 1.14 5.78
C TYR A 268 3.64 0.53 4.90
N GLY A 269 3.36 -0.63 4.31
CA GLY A 269 4.14 -1.16 3.19
C GLY A 269 4.04 -0.20 2.00
N ALA A 270 5.12 -0.01 1.28
CA ALA A 270 5.19 0.84 0.11
C ALA A 270 5.89 0.08 -1.03
N ASN A 271 5.14 -0.24 -2.08
CA ASN A 271 5.68 -0.89 -3.25
C ASN A 271 6.28 0.14 -4.20
N ARG A 272 7.51 -0.09 -4.63
CA ARG A 272 8.16 0.70 -5.66
C ARG A 272 7.66 0.29 -7.05
N ILE A 273 7.81 1.18 -8.01
CA ILE A 273 7.45 0.93 -9.41
C ILE A 273 8.22 -0.27 -10.02
N ASP A 274 9.43 -0.57 -9.51
CA ASP A 274 10.21 -1.74 -9.90
C ASP A 274 9.83 -3.03 -9.13
N GLY A 275 8.72 -3.01 -8.39
CA GLY A 275 8.18 -4.15 -7.66
C GLY A 275 8.82 -4.42 -6.31
N LYS A 276 9.73 -3.56 -5.82
CA LYS A 276 10.37 -3.74 -4.52
C LYS A 276 9.54 -3.15 -3.39
N TRP A 277 9.46 -3.88 -2.29
CA TRP A 277 8.70 -3.53 -1.10
C TRP A 277 9.57 -2.88 -0.03
N LEU A 278 9.01 -1.91 0.66
CA LEU A 278 9.66 -1.18 1.75
C LEU A 278 8.57 -0.77 2.75
N ILE A 279 8.96 -0.41 3.97
CA ILE A 279 8.07 0.23 4.94
C ILE A 279 8.34 1.72 4.94
N SER A 280 7.27 2.51 4.83
CA SER A 280 7.31 3.97 4.96
C SER A 280 6.37 4.41 6.08
N MET A 281 6.38 5.69 6.42
CA MET A 281 5.62 6.23 7.52
C MET A 281 5.14 7.65 7.23
N SER A 282 3.95 7.97 7.75
CA SER A 282 3.44 9.33 7.90
C SER A 282 3.10 9.58 9.37
N LYS A 283 3.25 10.83 9.83
CA LYS A 283 2.92 11.23 11.20
C LYS A 283 2.24 12.59 11.27
N GLY A 284 1.49 12.85 12.31
CA GLY A 284 0.78 14.12 12.51
C GLY A 284 0.23 14.28 13.92
N GLU A 285 -0.14 15.49 14.28
CA GLU A 285 -0.84 15.76 15.53
C GLU A 285 -2.30 15.30 15.47
N SER A 286 -2.85 15.23 14.26
CA SER A 286 -4.17 14.65 13.99
C SER A 286 -4.11 13.78 12.72
N LEU A 287 -5.06 12.86 12.57
CA LEU A 287 -5.20 12.01 11.39
C LEU A 287 -5.49 12.79 10.11
N GLU A 288 -6.06 13.98 10.22
CA GLU A 288 -6.35 14.87 9.09
C GLU A 288 -5.10 15.56 8.54
N HIS A 289 -4.06 15.69 9.36
CA HIS A 289 -2.84 16.44 9.05
C HIS A 289 -1.58 15.56 9.06
N MET A 290 -1.67 14.36 8.50
CA MET A 290 -0.54 13.46 8.38
C MET A 290 0.49 13.99 7.38
N LYS A 291 1.77 13.88 7.70
CA LYS A 291 2.91 14.23 6.84
C LYS A 291 3.86 13.05 6.76
N GLY A 292 4.32 12.76 5.56
CA GLY A 292 5.35 11.74 5.37
C GLY A 292 6.67 12.11 6.03
N ILE A 293 7.39 11.09 6.51
CA ILE A 293 8.75 11.27 7.05
C ILE A 293 9.69 11.89 6.03
N THR A 294 10.61 12.72 6.49
CA THR A 294 11.60 13.45 5.69
C THR A 294 13.01 12.84 5.82
N GLU A 295 13.90 13.20 4.89
CA GLU A 295 15.31 12.77 4.94
C GLU A 295 16.03 13.30 6.17
N GLU A 296 15.70 14.50 6.63
CA GLU A 296 16.26 15.11 7.83
C GLU A 296 15.91 14.31 9.09
N GLU A 297 14.66 13.85 9.19
CA GLU A 297 14.20 13.05 10.31
C GLU A 297 14.78 11.63 10.33
N LEU A 298 15.09 11.07 9.16
CA LEU A 298 15.77 9.78 9.06
C LEU A 298 17.25 9.87 9.48
N GLY A 299 17.85 11.08 9.47
CA GLY A 299 19.23 11.31 9.87
C GLY A 299 20.28 10.71 8.90
N PRO A 300 21.50 10.45 9.37
CA PRO A 300 22.62 9.96 8.53
C PRO A 300 22.46 8.49 8.09
N ILE A 301 21.40 7.81 8.47
CA ILE A 301 21.20 6.40 8.16
C ILE A 301 20.85 6.19 6.70
N GLY A 302 21.55 5.25 6.11
CA GLY A 302 21.16 4.59 4.89
C GLY A 302 21.38 5.39 3.62
N GLN A 303 22.64 5.56 3.22
CA GLN A 303 22.95 5.90 1.81
C GLN A 303 22.15 4.99 0.86
N ASP A 304 21.94 3.74 1.23
CA ASP A 304 21.15 2.78 0.47
C ASP A 304 19.68 3.17 0.39
N VAL A 305 19.04 3.60 1.50
CA VAL A 305 17.63 4.04 1.50
C VAL A 305 17.46 5.34 0.72
N ARG A 306 18.41 6.27 0.82
CA ARG A 306 18.42 7.50 0.01
C ARG A 306 18.58 7.19 -1.47
N ALA A 307 19.52 6.31 -1.81
CA ALA A 307 19.72 5.84 -3.17
C ALA A 307 18.45 5.16 -3.71
N LEU A 308 17.79 4.33 -2.90
CA LEU A 308 16.52 3.68 -3.24
C LEU A 308 15.40 4.71 -3.45
N THR A 309 15.33 5.77 -2.65
CA THR A 309 14.33 6.83 -2.80
C THR A 309 14.57 7.67 -4.05
N ALA A 310 15.83 8.05 -4.30
CA ALA A 310 16.20 8.76 -5.53
C ALA A 310 15.91 7.92 -6.77
N TRP A 311 16.21 6.62 -6.72
CA TRP A 311 15.88 5.66 -7.77
C TRP A 311 14.38 5.54 -8.02
N ASN A 312 13.56 5.50 -6.96
CA ASN A 312 12.12 5.49 -7.08
C ASN A 312 11.56 6.76 -7.76
N ARG A 313 12.12 7.93 -7.44
CA ARG A 313 11.77 9.20 -8.12
C ARG A 313 12.09 9.14 -9.61
N LYS A 314 13.23 8.57 -9.97
CA LYS A 314 13.62 8.39 -11.38
C LYS A 314 12.66 7.43 -12.09
N LEU A 315 12.42 6.27 -11.54
CA LEU A 315 11.50 5.27 -12.09
C LEU A 315 10.09 5.82 -12.27
N ARG A 316 9.63 6.67 -11.37
CA ARG A 316 8.36 7.37 -11.50
C ARG A 316 8.29 8.27 -12.72
N MET A 317 9.36 9.01 -12.98
CA MET A 317 9.43 9.88 -14.14
C MET A 317 9.44 9.04 -15.42
N ASP A 318 10.26 8.00 -15.46
CA ASP A 318 10.38 7.10 -16.61
C ASP A 318 9.05 6.39 -16.90
N ARG A 319 8.35 5.89 -15.87
CA ARG A 319 7.01 5.30 -16.02
C ARG A 319 5.97 6.31 -16.45
N TRP A 320 5.99 7.53 -15.88
CA TRP A 320 5.08 8.59 -16.31
C TRP A 320 5.27 8.93 -17.80
N ILE A 321 6.52 8.96 -18.26
CA ILE A 321 6.86 9.16 -19.67
C ILE A 321 6.34 7.97 -20.50
N ALA A 322 6.62 6.74 -20.08
CA ALA A 322 6.18 5.54 -20.79
C ALA A 322 4.65 5.41 -20.84
N ASP A 323 3.95 5.64 -19.73
CA ASP A 323 2.48 5.64 -19.67
C ASP A 323 1.90 6.74 -20.54
N THR A 324 2.51 7.91 -20.54
CA THR A 324 2.09 9.04 -21.36
C THR A 324 2.30 8.72 -22.85
N ALA A 325 3.43 8.14 -23.22
CA ALA A 325 3.75 7.70 -24.57
C ALA A 325 2.85 6.54 -25.02
N GLY A 326 2.63 5.53 -24.15
CA GLY A 326 1.75 4.40 -24.43
C GLY A 326 0.29 4.80 -24.63
N LEU A 327 -0.20 5.80 -23.89
CA LEU A 327 -1.51 6.40 -24.09
C LEU A 327 -1.56 7.32 -25.31
N ALA A 328 -0.41 7.89 -25.72
CA ALA A 328 -0.31 8.78 -26.88
C ALA A 328 -0.35 8.01 -28.20
N ALA A 329 0.35 6.89 -28.30
CA ALA A 329 0.51 6.19 -29.56
C ALA A 329 -0.82 5.80 -30.25
N PRO A 330 -1.81 5.16 -29.58
CA PRO A 330 -3.10 4.83 -30.22
C PRO A 330 -3.91 6.08 -30.62
N ARG A 331 -3.79 7.17 -29.83
CA ARG A 331 -4.51 8.43 -30.09
C ARG A 331 -3.90 9.22 -31.21
N LEU A 332 -2.57 9.23 -31.31
CA LEU A 332 -1.86 9.80 -32.44
C LEU A 332 -2.24 9.10 -33.75
N LEU A 333 -2.35 7.77 -33.74
CA LEU A 333 -2.79 6.99 -34.90
C LEU A 333 -4.21 7.34 -35.37
N LEU A 334 -5.11 7.70 -34.44
CA LEU A 334 -6.48 8.07 -34.75
C LEU A 334 -6.65 9.56 -35.06
N LEU A 335 -5.95 10.43 -34.33
CA LEU A 335 -6.11 11.89 -34.43
C LEU A 335 -5.28 12.52 -35.56
N LEU A 336 -4.08 11.99 -35.83
CA LEU A 336 -3.19 12.54 -36.83
C LEU A 336 -3.82 12.60 -38.23
N PRO A 337 -4.49 11.56 -38.76
CA PRO A 337 -5.15 11.66 -40.04
C PRO A 337 -6.26 12.74 -40.09
N CYS A 338 -7.02 12.82 -38.95
CA CYS A 338 -8.10 13.82 -38.86
C CYS A 338 -7.56 15.25 -38.81
N LEU A 339 -6.54 15.50 -38.00
CA LEU A 339 -5.91 16.81 -37.86
C LEU A 339 -5.23 17.24 -39.19
N THR A 340 -4.58 16.30 -39.85
CA THR A 340 -3.95 16.55 -41.16
C THR A 340 -4.99 16.87 -42.22
N ALA A 341 -6.11 16.14 -42.25
CA ALA A 341 -7.22 16.43 -43.15
C ALA A 341 -7.83 17.82 -42.88
N LEU A 342 -8.06 18.18 -41.62
CA LEU A 342 -8.55 19.50 -41.24
C LEU A 342 -7.57 20.61 -41.64
N ARG A 343 -6.28 20.35 -41.58
CA ARG A 343 -5.25 21.30 -42.03
C ARG A 343 -5.33 21.54 -43.54
N PHE A 344 -5.51 20.48 -44.30
CA PHE A 344 -5.76 20.61 -45.77
C PHE A 344 -7.03 21.39 -46.11
N LEU A 345 -8.04 21.35 -45.22
CA LEU A 345 -9.26 22.14 -45.33
C LEU A 345 -9.09 23.63 -44.91
N GLY A 346 -7.87 24.04 -44.57
CA GLY A 346 -7.56 25.44 -44.26
C GLY A 346 -7.76 25.85 -42.81
N CYS A 347 -7.95 24.91 -41.91
CA CYS A 347 -8.04 25.22 -40.46
C CYS A 347 -6.73 25.79 -39.93
N SER A 348 -6.83 26.81 -39.07
CA SER A 348 -5.63 27.40 -38.46
C SER A 348 -4.94 26.45 -37.50
N ALA A 349 -3.63 26.61 -37.32
CA ALA A 349 -2.86 25.82 -36.33
C ALA A 349 -3.41 25.94 -34.91
N LEU A 350 -3.93 27.10 -34.54
CA LEU A 350 -4.56 27.36 -33.26
C LEU A 350 -5.84 26.55 -33.08
N THR A 351 -6.68 26.44 -34.08
CA THR A 351 -7.91 25.64 -34.08
C THR A 351 -7.60 24.17 -33.93
N LEU A 352 -6.57 23.66 -34.63
CA LEU A 352 -6.10 22.28 -34.52
C LEU A 352 -5.55 21.98 -33.14
N TRP A 353 -4.81 22.91 -32.56
CA TRP A 353 -4.26 22.79 -31.21
C TRP A 353 -5.40 22.67 -30.16
N PHE A 354 -6.40 23.52 -30.20
CA PHE A 354 -7.57 23.44 -29.33
C PHE A 354 -8.37 22.15 -29.54
N ALA A 355 -8.58 21.72 -30.78
CA ALA A 355 -9.28 20.47 -31.09
C ALA A 355 -8.52 19.24 -30.53
N ALA A 356 -7.20 19.23 -30.66
CA ALA A 356 -6.35 18.17 -30.11
C ALA A 356 -6.37 18.13 -28.57
N ILE A 357 -6.32 19.27 -27.89
CA ILE A 357 -6.45 19.37 -26.44
C ILE A 357 -7.81 18.88 -25.98
N LEU A 358 -8.89 19.36 -26.60
CA LEU A 358 -10.24 19.01 -26.20
C LEU A 358 -10.53 17.53 -26.38
N SER A 359 -10.14 16.94 -27.51
CA SER A 359 -10.30 15.50 -27.75
C SER A 359 -9.47 14.66 -26.81
N SER A 360 -8.25 15.07 -26.48
CA SER A 360 -7.39 14.40 -25.50
C SER A 360 -7.96 14.51 -24.08
N ALA A 361 -8.57 15.64 -23.71
CA ALA A 361 -9.23 15.84 -22.42
C ALA A 361 -10.50 14.97 -22.29
N VAL A 362 -11.32 14.91 -23.34
CA VAL A 362 -12.54 14.07 -23.38
C VAL A 362 -12.19 12.60 -23.28
N CYS A 363 -11.19 12.12 -24.01
CA CYS A 363 -10.73 10.74 -23.92
C CYS A 363 -10.12 10.40 -22.55
N SER A 364 -9.58 11.40 -21.83
CA SER A 364 -9.03 11.19 -20.49
C SER A 364 -10.10 11.10 -19.41
N ARG A 365 -11.33 11.57 -19.68
CA ARG A 365 -12.44 11.54 -18.71
C ARG A 365 -12.89 10.13 -18.33
N ILE A 366 -12.61 9.15 -19.15
CA ILE A 366 -13.02 7.75 -18.94
C ILE A 366 -12.12 7.05 -17.90
N LEU A 367 -10.94 7.62 -17.57
CA LEU A 367 -9.90 6.87 -16.84
C LEU A 367 -9.23 7.57 -15.64
N ILE A 368 -9.41 8.89 -15.33
CA ILE A 368 -8.58 9.59 -14.32
C ILE A 368 -9.25 10.83 -13.70
N GLU A 369 -8.91 11.17 -12.43
CA GLU A 369 -9.36 12.33 -11.64
C GLU A 369 -9.27 13.72 -12.38
N PRO A 370 -10.22 14.66 -12.12
CA PRO A 370 -10.38 15.90 -12.90
C PRO A 370 -9.17 16.84 -12.99
N LYS A 371 -8.41 17.01 -11.90
CA LYS A 371 -7.24 17.93 -11.88
C LYS A 371 -6.05 17.44 -12.70
N ARG A 372 -5.93 16.13 -12.90
CA ARG A 372 -4.86 15.52 -13.71
C ARG A 372 -5.24 15.42 -15.19
N MET A 373 -6.54 15.43 -15.50
CA MET A 373 -7.06 15.45 -16.86
C MET A 373 -6.57 16.65 -17.64
N LEU A 374 -6.68 17.84 -17.07
CA LEU A 374 -6.32 19.09 -17.77
C LEU A 374 -4.83 19.11 -18.12
N ARG A 375 -3.95 18.74 -17.17
CA ARG A 375 -2.50 18.73 -17.40
C ARG A 375 -2.07 17.70 -18.44
N ARG A 376 -2.63 16.48 -18.39
CA ARG A 376 -2.34 15.43 -19.38
C ARG A 376 -2.96 15.76 -20.72
N GLY A 377 -4.17 16.31 -20.75
CA GLY A 377 -4.81 16.79 -21.97
C GLY A 377 -4.01 17.89 -22.67
N LEU A 378 -3.47 18.85 -21.92
CA LEU A 378 -2.58 19.90 -22.42
C LEU A 378 -1.31 19.33 -23.05
N VAL A 379 -0.58 18.47 -22.33
CA VAL A 379 0.68 17.88 -22.83
C VAL A 379 0.40 17.04 -24.08
N MET A 380 -0.61 16.18 -24.04
CA MET A 380 -0.95 15.28 -25.15
C MET A 380 -1.47 16.04 -26.37
N GLY A 381 -2.32 17.05 -26.14
CA GLY A 381 -2.83 17.91 -27.20
C GLY A 381 -1.72 18.69 -27.87
N THR A 382 -0.77 19.23 -27.08
CA THR A 382 0.38 19.96 -27.63
C THR A 382 1.28 19.04 -28.47
N ILE A 383 1.61 17.85 -27.98
CA ILE A 383 2.41 16.86 -28.74
C ILE A 383 1.70 16.50 -30.04
N SER A 384 0.39 16.19 -29.97
CA SER A 384 -0.40 15.84 -31.17
C SER A 384 -0.43 16.95 -32.21
N ALA A 385 -0.58 18.21 -31.76
CA ALA A 385 -0.58 19.35 -32.67
C ALA A 385 0.80 19.57 -33.30
N CYS A 386 1.89 19.52 -32.55
CA CYS A 386 3.25 19.67 -33.07
C CYS A 386 3.61 18.57 -34.07
N VAL A 387 3.25 17.30 -33.78
CA VAL A 387 3.49 16.20 -34.74
C VAL A 387 2.65 16.35 -36.00
N SER A 388 1.39 16.82 -35.87
CA SER A 388 0.51 17.09 -37.03
C SER A 388 1.09 18.17 -37.93
N GLU A 389 1.58 19.28 -37.37
CA GLU A 389 2.22 20.35 -38.13
C GLU A 389 3.50 19.88 -38.83
N PHE A 390 4.33 19.07 -38.14
CA PHE A 390 5.53 18.49 -38.72
C PHE A 390 5.20 17.55 -39.91
N LEU A 391 4.23 16.66 -39.75
CA LEU A 391 3.79 15.75 -40.83
C LEU A 391 3.15 16.52 -42.00
N PHE A 392 2.37 17.54 -41.70
CA PHE A 392 1.81 18.41 -42.76
C PHE A 392 2.91 19.08 -43.57
N GLY A 393 3.96 19.58 -42.89
CA GLY A 393 5.13 20.17 -43.59
C GLY A 393 5.81 19.15 -44.52
N ILE A 394 6.06 17.94 -44.07
CA ILE A 394 6.65 16.85 -44.88
C ILE A 394 5.77 16.50 -46.05
N LEU A 395 4.46 16.29 -45.83
CA LEU A 395 3.52 15.95 -46.90
C LEU A 395 3.41 17.05 -47.95
N THR A 396 3.43 18.31 -47.54
CA THR A 396 3.40 19.45 -48.47
C THR A 396 4.66 19.49 -49.32
N GLN A 397 5.84 19.25 -48.74
CA GLN A 397 7.10 19.18 -49.47
C GLN A 397 7.12 17.99 -50.44
N LEU A 398 6.65 16.83 -50.03
CA LEU A 398 6.57 15.66 -50.90
C LEU A 398 5.60 15.89 -52.07
N LEU A 399 4.44 16.50 -51.80
CA LEU A 399 3.47 16.89 -52.86
C LEU A 399 4.09 17.85 -53.84
N GLN A 400 4.83 18.85 -53.37
CA GLN A 400 5.54 19.81 -54.20
C GLN A 400 6.59 19.13 -55.10
N ILE A 401 7.33 18.16 -54.56
CA ILE A 401 8.30 17.37 -55.31
C ILE A 401 7.59 16.55 -56.41
N VAL A 402 6.50 15.87 -56.03
CA VAL A 402 5.71 15.10 -57.01
C VAL A 402 5.14 15.99 -58.09
N VAL A 403 4.54 17.12 -57.75
CA VAL A 403 4.03 18.10 -58.72
C VAL A 403 5.15 18.60 -59.65
N ASN A 404 6.32 18.91 -59.09
CA ASN A 404 7.46 19.36 -59.91
C ASN A 404 8.03 18.24 -60.82
N LEU A 405 7.86 16.96 -60.45
CA LEU A 405 8.26 15.80 -61.27
C LEU A 405 7.26 15.53 -62.43
N PHE A 406 5.99 15.95 -62.29
CA PHE A 406 4.96 15.74 -63.31
C PHE A 406 4.69 16.99 -64.20
N VAL A 407 5.26 18.13 -63.84
CA VAL A 407 5.13 19.37 -64.59
C VAL A 407 6.37 19.66 -65.48
N LEU A 408 7.43 18.87 -65.32
CA LEU A 408 8.58 18.77 -66.22
C LEU A 408 8.36 17.60 -67.20
#